data_73de4d756831213c4c16e5d1b0dfdc45
#
_entry.id   73de4d756831213c4c16e5d1b0dfdc45
#
_cell.length_a   1.000
_cell.length_b   1.000
_cell.length_c   1.000
_cell.angle_alpha   90.00
_cell.angle_beta   90.00
_cell.angle_gamma   90.00
#
_symmetry.space_group_name_H-M   'P 1'
#
loop_
_entity.id
_entity.type
_entity.pdbx_description
1 polymer ?
#
loop_
_entity_poly.entity_id
_entity_poly.type
_entity_poly.pdbx_seq_one_letter_code
_entity_poly.pdbx_strand_id
1 'polypeptide(L)'
;MEDSTDQIRVPLIPSRSHEQASSSSTSPPPEENSPIPQVALTVPTTDDPSLPVLTFRMWFLGTLSCVLLSFLNQFFWYRKEPLSITAISAQIAVVPLGRLMASTLTDRIFFKGSRWEFSLNPGPFNVKEHVLITIFANSGAGSVYAIHVVTVVKTFYRQHMSFLVSLIVVVTTQIF
;
A
#
# COMPACT_ATOMS: atom_id res chain seq x y z
N MET A 1 61.48 -2.02 -25.98
CA MET A 1 61.04 -1.75 -24.63
C MET A 1 59.54 -1.63 -24.73
N GLU A 2 59.13 -2.62 -24.78
CA GLU A 2 58.21 -3.73 -24.46
C GLU A 2 56.89 -3.20 -23.93
N ASP A 3 55.97 -3.29 -24.86
CA ASP A 3 54.55 -3.14 -24.80
C ASP A 3 53.97 -4.36 -24.05
N SER A 4 53.18 -4.13 -22.97
CA SER A 4 52.41 -5.16 -22.27
C SER A 4 50.95 -4.73 -22.21
N THR A 5 50.29 -4.95 -23.31
CA THR A 5 48.84 -4.93 -23.41
C THR A 5 48.25 -6.20 -22.75
N ASP A 6 47.80 -6.06 -21.53
CA ASP A 6 47.09 -7.12 -20.84
C ASP A 6 45.67 -7.24 -21.38
N GLN A 7 45.42 -8.25 -22.21
CA GLN A 7 44.15 -8.59 -22.80
C GLN A 7 43.27 -9.29 -21.75
N ILE A 8 42.25 -8.62 -21.32
CA ILE A 8 41.15 -9.21 -20.53
C ILE A 8 40.41 -10.22 -21.42
N ARG A 9 40.67 -11.49 -21.22
CA ARG A 9 39.93 -12.58 -21.86
C ARG A 9 38.58 -12.76 -21.13
N VAL A 10 37.51 -12.35 -21.82
CA VAL A 10 36.15 -12.73 -21.46
C VAL A 10 35.91 -14.18 -21.86
N PRO A 11 35.49 -15.07 -21.00
CA PRO A 11 35.16 -16.45 -21.35
C PRO A 11 33.92 -16.47 -22.25
N LEU A 12 34.06 -16.97 -23.47
CA LEU A 12 32.96 -17.29 -24.36
C LEU A 12 32.18 -18.49 -23.82
N ILE A 13 30.92 -18.30 -23.60
CA ILE A 13 29.94 -19.36 -23.23
C ILE A 13 29.78 -20.26 -24.47
N PRO A 14 30.00 -21.57 -24.39
CA PRO A 14 29.76 -22.48 -25.51
C PRO A 14 28.25 -22.62 -25.75
N SER A 15 27.84 -22.29 -26.97
CA SER A 15 26.52 -22.62 -27.51
C SER A 15 26.31 -24.13 -27.54
N ARG A 16 25.37 -24.61 -26.74
CA ARG A 16 24.97 -26.01 -26.73
C ARG A 16 23.82 -26.20 -27.71
N SER A 17 24.15 -26.87 -28.80
CA SER A 17 23.25 -27.32 -29.85
C SER A 17 22.20 -28.31 -29.34
N HIS A 18 21.04 -28.21 -29.99
CA HIS A 18 19.87 -29.07 -29.92
C HIS A 18 20.15 -30.58 -29.77
N GLU A 19 19.47 -31.17 -28.81
CA GLU A 19 19.09 -32.57 -28.92
C GLU A 19 17.67 -32.77 -28.36
N GLN A 20 16.76 -33.07 -29.27
CA GLN A 20 15.41 -33.50 -29.00
C GLN A 20 15.40 -34.86 -28.33
N ALA A 21 14.75 -34.96 -27.19
CA ALA A 21 14.19 -36.22 -26.75
C ALA A 21 12.84 -35.91 -26.05
N SER A 22 11.81 -36.36 -26.72
CA SER A 22 10.43 -36.40 -26.26
C SER A 22 10.28 -37.26 -25.02
N SER A 23 9.91 -36.66 -23.91
CA SER A 23 9.16 -37.32 -22.85
C SER A 23 8.25 -36.28 -22.18
N SER A 24 6.94 -36.49 -22.36
CA SER A 24 5.86 -35.75 -21.76
C SER A 24 5.86 -35.95 -20.23
N SER A 25 6.55 -35.09 -19.51
CA SER A 25 6.28 -34.82 -18.12
C SER A 25 5.90 -33.34 -18.03
N THR A 26 4.64 -33.08 -17.72
CA THR A 26 4.11 -31.77 -17.42
C THR A 26 4.78 -31.24 -16.15
N SER A 27 5.99 -30.74 -16.30
CA SER A 27 6.61 -29.90 -15.27
C SER A 27 5.90 -28.55 -15.31
N PRO A 28 5.47 -27.99 -14.16
CA PRO A 28 4.96 -26.62 -14.12
C PRO A 28 6.01 -25.68 -14.72
N PRO A 29 5.58 -24.61 -15.42
CA PRO A 29 6.52 -23.64 -15.98
C PRO A 29 7.45 -23.15 -14.86
N PRO A 30 8.75 -22.93 -15.16
CA PRO A 30 9.69 -22.41 -14.16
C PRO A 30 9.11 -21.14 -13.59
N GLU A 31 8.93 -21.11 -12.28
CA GLU A 31 8.49 -19.91 -11.57
C GLU A 31 9.44 -18.77 -11.93
N GLU A 32 8.93 -17.80 -12.65
CA GLU A 32 9.67 -16.62 -13.12
C GLU A 32 9.96 -15.73 -11.92
N ASN A 33 11.00 -16.08 -11.18
CA ASN A 33 11.40 -15.36 -9.98
C ASN A 33 12.10 -14.04 -10.37
N SER A 34 11.99 -13.01 -9.52
CA SER A 34 12.61 -11.72 -9.79
C SER A 34 14.13 -11.85 -9.98
N PRO A 35 14.73 -11.13 -10.95
CA PRO A 35 16.18 -11.10 -11.15
C PRO A 35 16.91 -10.42 -9.97
N ILE A 36 16.20 -9.74 -9.07
CA ILE A 36 16.76 -9.08 -7.89
C ILE A 36 16.68 -10.04 -6.70
N PRO A 37 17.82 -10.47 -6.09
CA PRO A 37 17.83 -11.46 -5.03
C PRO A 37 16.99 -11.07 -3.80
N GLN A 38 16.99 -9.79 -3.43
CA GLN A 38 16.22 -9.29 -2.28
C GLN A 38 14.70 -9.40 -2.51
N VAL A 39 14.25 -9.15 -3.75
CA VAL A 39 12.84 -9.28 -4.12
C VAL A 39 12.45 -10.77 -4.16
N ALA A 40 13.31 -11.61 -4.73
CA ALA A 40 13.08 -13.04 -4.79
C ALA A 40 12.91 -13.71 -3.42
N LEU A 41 13.61 -13.19 -2.40
CA LEU A 41 13.53 -13.70 -1.02
C LEU A 41 12.34 -13.17 -0.23
N THR A 42 11.82 -12.00 -0.60
CA THR A 42 10.79 -11.29 0.20
C THR A 42 9.39 -11.36 -0.40
N VAL A 43 9.29 -11.50 -1.71
CA VAL A 43 8.00 -11.49 -2.42
C VAL A 43 7.72 -12.88 -2.98
N PRO A 44 6.66 -13.56 -2.54
CA PRO A 44 6.26 -14.82 -3.14
C PRO A 44 5.82 -14.61 -4.59
N THR A 45 6.21 -15.50 -5.48
CA THR A 45 5.88 -15.46 -6.92
C THR A 45 4.43 -15.82 -7.21
N THR A 46 3.81 -16.58 -6.31
CA THR A 46 2.43 -17.07 -6.45
C THR A 46 1.47 -16.28 -5.55
N ASP A 47 0.34 -15.88 -6.12
CA ASP A 47 -0.75 -15.30 -5.34
C ASP A 47 -1.61 -16.42 -4.73
N ASP A 48 -1.91 -16.30 -3.44
CA ASP A 48 -2.84 -17.19 -2.75
C ASP A 48 -4.24 -16.57 -2.71
N PRO A 49 -5.18 -17.05 -3.55
CA PRO A 49 -6.53 -16.50 -3.60
C PRO A 49 -7.37 -16.82 -2.36
N SER A 50 -6.92 -17.76 -1.51
CA SER A 50 -7.64 -18.14 -0.29
C SER A 50 -7.51 -17.11 0.84
N LEU A 51 -6.50 -16.24 0.77
CA LEU A 51 -6.29 -15.22 1.81
C LEU A 51 -7.39 -14.15 1.77
N PRO A 52 -8.04 -13.87 2.91
CA PRO A 52 -9.07 -12.85 2.99
C PRO A 52 -8.45 -11.47 2.80
N VAL A 53 -9.07 -10.68 1.94
CA VAL A 53 -8.59 -9.33 1.58
C VAL A 53 -9.39 -8.25 2.29
N LEU A 54 -10.73 -8.36 2.22
CA LEU A 54 -11.66 -7.39 2.81
C LEU A 54 -12.03 -7.84 4.23
N THR A 55 -11.19 -7.50 5.19
CA THR A 55 -11.41 -7.82 6.60
C THR A 55 -11.87 -6.61 7.39
N PHE A 56 -12.52 -6.82 8.52
CA PHE A 56 -12.88 -5.73 9.42
C PHE A 56 -11.65 -4.94 9.88
N ARG A 57 -10.54 -5.64 10.15
CA ARG A 57 -9.27 -5.02 10.55
C ARG A 57 -8.73 -4.07 9.49
N MET A 58 -8.79 -4.50 8.23
CA MET A 58 -8.34 -3.69 7.10
C MET A 58 -9.16 -2.40 7.00
N TRP A 59 -10.50 -2.49 7.09
CA TRP A 59 -11.36 -1.31 7.05
C TRP A 59 -11.12 -0.38 8.24
N PHE A 60 -11.02 -0.94 9.45
CA PHE A 60 -10.80 -0.14 10.65
C PHE A 60 -9.44 0.56 10.64
N LEU A 61 -8.34 -0.19 10.41
CA LEU A 61 -6.99 0.37 10.38
C LEU A 61 -6.79 1.31 9.19
N GLY A 62 -7.34 0.97 8.02
CA GLY A 62 -7.27 1.81 6.83
C GLY A 62 -7.97 3.16 7.05
N THR A 63 -9.23 3.14 7.48
CA THR A 63 -9.99 4.36 7.76
C THR A 63 -9.34 5.18 8.87
N LEU A 64 -8.91 4.53 9.95
CA LEU A 64 -8.22 5.19 11.07
C LEU A 64 -6.93 5.88 10.60
N SER A 65 -6.11 5.19 9.82
CA SER A 65 -4.87 5.75 9.26
C SER A 65 -5.17 6.94 8.33
N CYS A 66 -6.16 6.83 7.47
CA CYS A 66 -6.57 7.90 6.56
C CYS A 66 -7.02 9.15 7.34
N VAL A 67 -7.91 8.99 8.31
CA VAL A 67 -8.44 10.10 9.13
C VAL A 67 -7.32 10.74 9.97
N LEU A 68 -6.48 9.95 10.62
CA LEU A 68 -5.38 10.46 11.44
C LEU A 68 -4.36 11.23 10.61
N LEU A 69 -3.93 10.69 9.46
CA LEU A 69 -2.98 11.37 8.59
C LEU A 69 -3.55 12.66 8.02
N SER A 70 -4.79 12.63 7.52
CA SER A 70 -5.46 13.83 7.01
C SER A 70 -5.59 14.90 8.09
N PHE A 71 -6.03 14.52 9.29
CA PHE A 71 -6.19 15.45 10.40
C PHE A 71 -4.84 16.04 10.85
N LEU A 72 -3.82 15.20 11.08
CA LEU A 72 -2.52 15.64 11.57
C LEU A 72 -1.81 16.53 10.54
N ASN A 73 -1.79 16.12 9.26
CA ASN A 73 -1.17 16.92 8.22
C ASN A 73 -1.86 18.28 8.06
N GLN A 74 -3.19 18.29 8.08
CA GLN A 74 -3.94 19.54 7.99
C GLN A 74 -3.74 20.44 9.23
N PHE A 75 -3.69 19.85 10.42
CA PHE A 75 -3.47 20.57 11.67
C PHE A 75 -2.06 21.20 11.74
N PHE A 76 -1.02 20.46 11.34
CA PHE A 76 0.35 20.96 11.35
C PHE A 76 0.66 21.93 10.22
N TRP A 77 -0.10 21.92 9.14
CA TRP A 77 0.11 22.79 7.98
C TRP A 77 0.09 24.28 8.33
N TYR A 78 -0.75 24.67 9.28
CA TYR A 78 -0.91 26.08 9.69
C TYR A 78 0.06 26.51 10.81
N ARG A 79 1.04 25.71 11.13
CA ARG A 79 2.06 26.05 12.12
C ARG A 79 3.25 26.75 11.47
N LYS A 80 4.07 27.47 12.30
CA LYS A 80 5.30 28.12 11.84
C LYS A 80 6.27 27.14 11.20
N GLU A 81 6.35 25.94 11.76
CA GLU A 81 7.14 24.80 11.25
C GLU A 81 6.14 23.74 10.79
N PRO A 82 5.81 23.68 9.48
CA PRO A 82 4.87 22.71 8.98
C PRO A 82 5.49 21.30 9.04
N LEU A 83 4.87 20.44 9.82
CA LEU A 83 5.23 19.03 9.88
C LEU A 83 4.33 18.23 8.95
N SER A 84 4.89 17.53 8.01
CA SER A 84 4.17 16.58 7.14
C SER A 84 4.47 15.15 7.56
N ILE A 85 3.43 14.40 7.92
CA ILE A 85 3.54 12.99 8.26
C ILE A 85 3.22 12.19 7.00
N THR A 86 4.19 11.40 6.55
CA THR A 86 4.04 10.60 5.33
C THR A 86 3.27 9.30 5.58
N ALA A 87 2.70 8.72 4.54
CA ALA A 87 2.04 7.42 4.60
C ALA A 87 2.96 6.29 5.10
N ILE A 88 4.28 6.43 4.91
CA ILE A 88 5.29 5.47 5.39
C ILE A 88 5.22 5.30 6.91
N SER A 89 5.03 6.39 7.66
CA SER A 89 4.90 6.34 9.11
C SER A 89 3.68 5.49 9.54
N ALA A 90 2.56 5.64 8.84
CA ALA A 90 1.37 4.83 9.08
C ALA A 90 1.59 3.36 8.70
N GLN A 91 2.27 3.08 7.59
CA GLN A 91 2.59 1.72 7.15
C GLN A 91 3.40 0.96 8.20
N ILE A 92 4.42 1.60 8.78
CA ILE A 92 5.24 1.02 9.84
C ILE A 92 4.40 0.78 11.10
N ALA A 93 3.56 1.73 11.49
CA ALA A 93 2.71 1.63 12.69
C ALA A 93 1.59 0.59 12.55
N VAL A 94 1.06 0.40 11.36
CA VAL A 94 -0.04 -0.54 11.09
C VAL A 94 0.40 -2.00 11.25
N VAL A 95 1.65 -2.35 10.98
CA VAL A 95 2.13 -3.74 11.11
C VAL A 95 1.99 -4.25 12.56
N PRO A 96 2.55 -3.60 13.58
CA PRO A 96 2.36 -4.05 14.96
C PRO A 96 0.90 -3.95 15.43
N LEU A 97 0.17 -2.91 15.02
CA LEU A 97 -1.26 -2.76 15.36
C LEU A 97 -2.11 -3.86 14.74
N GLY A 98 -1.88 -4.20 13.48
CA GLY A 98 -2.59 -5.28 12.79
C GLY A 98 -2.32 -6.65 13.44
N ARG A 99 -1.09 -6.92 13.84
CA ARG A 99 -0.73 -8.13 14.59
C ARG A 99 -1.37 -8.17 15.98
N LEU A 100 -1.35 -7.04 16.68
CA LEU A 100 -2.00 -6.91 17.98
C LEU A 100 -3.51 -7.11 17.88
N MET A 101 -4.16 -6.52 16.87
CA MET A 101 -5.57 -6.77 16.61
C MET A 101 -5.85 -8.23 16.29
N ALA A 102 -4.99 -8.89 15.49
CA ALA A 102 -5.13 -10.30 15.16
C ALA A 102 -5.02 -11.20 16.40
N SER A 103 -4.22 -10.82 17.40
CA SER A 103 -4.08 -11.57 18.64
C SER A 103 -5.14 -11.28 19.69
N THR A 104 -5.76 -10.07 19.65
CA THR A 104 -6.68 -9.61 20.70
C THR A 104 -8.14 -9.78 20.28
N LEU A 105 -8.45 -9.68 18.99
CA LEU A 105 -9.80 -9.83 18.48
C LEU A 105 -10.23 -11.30 18.54
N THR A 106 -11.41 -11.51 19.12
CA THR A 106 -12.03 -12.83 19.19
C THR A 106 -12.56 -13.25 17.81
N ASP A 107 -12.47 -14.54 17.48
CA ASP A 107 -12.98 -15.13 16.24
C ASP A 107 -14.53 -15.21 16.23
N ARG A 108 -15.17 -14.06 16.37
CA ARG A 108 -16.63 -13.97 16.33
C ARG A 108 -17.09 -13.66 14.91
N ILE A 109 -18.00 -14.48 14.44
CA ILE A 109 -18.69 -14.26 13.16
C ILE A 109 -19.96 -13.48 13.46
N PHE A 110 -20.09 -12.29 12.85
CA PHE A 110 -21.28 -11.46 12.92
C PHE A 110 -22.22 -11.76 11.75
N PHE A 111 -23.52 -11.68 12.00
CA PHE A 111 -24.59 -11.91 11.01
C PHE A 111 -24.53 -13.29 10.34
N LYS A 112 -24.19 -14.33 11.12
CA LYS A 112 -24.14 -15.72 10.65
C LYS A 112 -25.44 -16.12 9.93
N GLY A 113 -25.31 -16.52 8.66
CA GLY A 113 -26.44 -16.88 7.81
C GLY A 113 -27.07 -15.72 7.03
N SER A 114 -26.53 -14.50 7.10
CA SER A 114 -26.96 -13.37 6.30
C SER A 114 -25.98 -13.11 5.13
N ARG A 115 -26.46 -12.38 4.10
CA ARG A 115 -25.64 -11.92 2.97
C ARG A 115 -24.45 -11.05 3.40
N TRP A 116 -24.46 -10.56 4.64
CA TRP A 116 -23.47 -9.66 5.25
C TRP A 116 -22.68 -10.36 6.36
N GLU A 117 -22.48 -11.67 6.19
CA GLU A 117 -21.66 -12.43 7.13
C GLU A 117 -20.19 -11.95 7.02
N PHE A 118 -19.64 -11.48 8.13
CA PHE A 118 -18.22 -11.13 8.21
C PHE A 118 -17.60 -11.62 9.53
N SER A 119 -16.36 -12.05 9.44
CA SER A 119 -15.55 -12.40 10.60
C SER A 119 -14.73 -11.20 11.06
N LEU A 120 -14.68 -10.96 12.37
CA LEU A 120 -13.80 -9.94 12.94
C LEU A 120 -12.33 -10.32 12.82
N ASN A 121 -12.03 -11.61 12.90
CA ASN A 121 -10.68 -12.14 12.86
C ASN A 121 -10.62 -13.36 11.94
N PRO A 122 -10.45 -13.20 10.63
CA PRO A 122 -10.40 -14.31 9.69
C PRO A 122 -9.05 -15.06 9.70
N GLY A 123 -8.14 -14.73 10.64
CA GLY A 123 -6.84 -15.37 10.75
C GLY A 123 -5.68 -14.40 11.01
N PRO A 124 -4.44 -14.80 10.76
CA PRO A 124 -3.27 -13.95 10.94
C PRO A 124 -3.31 -12.72 10.02
N PHE A 125 -2.65 -11.64 10.44
CA PHE A 125 -2.54 -10.43 9.63
C PHE A 125 -1.72 -10.72 8.36
N ASN A 126 -2.31 -10.49 7.20
CA ASN A 126 -1.74 -10.87 5.91
C ASN A 126 -1.24 -9.66 5.10
N VAL A 127 -0.39 -9.93 4.09
CA VAL A 127 0.21 -8.90 3.24
C VAL A 127 -0.85 -8.15 2.42
N LYS A 128 -1.93 -8.82 1.98
CA LYS A 128 -3.00 -8.19 1.18
C LYS A 128 -3.76 -7.14 2.00
N GLU A 129 -4.06 -7.44 3.26
CA GLU A 129 -4.63 -6.45 4.19
C GLU A 129 -3.72 -5.24 4.34
N HIS A 130 -2.40 -5.47 4.51
CA HIS A 130 -1.42 -4.40 4.68
C HIS A 130 -1.34 -3.50 3.44
N VAL A 131 -1.36 -4.07 2.23
CA VAL A 131 -1.35 -3.31 0.98
C VAL A 131 -2.59 -2.41 0.87
N LEU A 132 -3.78 -2.92 1.19
CA LEU A 132 -5.00 -2.10 1.17
C LEU A 132 -4.95 -0.97 2.20
N ILE A 133 -4.49 -1.24 3.42
CA ILE A 133 -4.31 -0.21 4.44
C ILE A 133 -3.32 0.86 3.97
N THR A 134 -2.27 0.46 3.27
CA THR A 134 -1.29 1.37 2.65
C THR A 134 -1.94 2.30 1.63
N ILE A 135 -2.85 1.79 0.81
CA ILE A 135 -3.61 2.61 -0.15
C ILE A 135 -4.47 3.65 0.58
N PHE A 136 -5.17 3.25 1.65
CA PHE A 136 -5.93 4.17 2.50
C PHE A 136 -5.02 5.23 3.14
N ALA A 137 -3.88 4.84 3.67
CA ALA A 137 -2.92 5.76 4.27
C ALA A 137 -2.37 6.76 3.25
N ASN A 138 -2.08 6.33 2.03
CA ASN A 138 -1.64 7.21 0.96
C ASN A 138 -2.71 8.23 0.57
N SER A 139 -3.97 7.83 0.50
CA SER A 139 -5.07 8.77 0.22
C SER A 139 -5.23 9.82 1.31
N GLY A 140 -5.00 9.44 2.58
CA GLY A 140 -5.06 10.36 3.72
C GLY A 140 -3.83 11.25 3.90
N ALA A 141 -2.68 10.84 3.38
CA ALA A 141 -1.44 11.61 3.48
C ALA A 141 -1.37 12.78 2.47
N GLY A 142 -2.20 12.75 1.44
CA GLY A 142 -2.28 13.81 0.43
C GLY A 142 -2.79 15.14 1.00
N SER A 143 -2.29 16.26 0.49
CA SER A 143 -2.82 17.58 0.83
C SER A 143 -4.03 17.89 -0.03
N VAL A 144 -5.11 18.38 0.60
CA VAL A 144 -6.34 18.82 -0.10
C VAL A 144 -6.19 20.29 -0.44
N TYR A 145 -5.76 20.60 -1.66
CA TYR A 145 -5.52 21.97 -2.10
C TYR A 145 -6.75 22.90 -1.93
N ALA A 146 -7.93 22.38 -2.19
CA ALA A 146 -9.17 23.15 -2.06
C ALA A 146 -9.43 23.68 -0.65
N ILE A 147 -8.97 23.00 0.40
CA ILE A 147 -9.10 23.49 1.78
C ILE A 147 -8.32 24.80 1.96
N HIS A 148 -7.15 24.92 1.31
CA HIS A 148 -6.36 26.16 1.35
C HIS A 148 -7.13 27.29 0.67
N VAL A 149 -7.76 27.05 -0.49
CA VAL A 149 -8.58 28.03 -1.19
C VAL A 149 -9.74 28.50 -0.32
N VAL A 150 -10.48 27.57 0.27
CA VAL A 150 -11.59 27.88 1.20
C VAL A 150 -11.11 28.68 2.40
N THR A 151 -9.95 28.32 2.96
CA THR A 151 -9.36 29.04 4.11
C THR A 151 -8.96 30.46 3.73
N VAL A 152 -8.33 30.67 2.58
CA VAL A 152 -7.95 32.01 2.08
C VAL A 152 -9.19 32.87 1.86
N VAL A 153 -10.21 32.35 1.20
CA VAL A 153 -11.46 33.08 0.96
C VAL A 153 -12.12 33.50 2.28
N LYS A 154 -12.19 32.58 3.24
CA LYS A 154 -12.86 32.86 4.52
C LYS A 154 -12.03 33.75 5.43
N THR A 155 -10.71 33.59 5.48
CA THR A 155 -9.86 34.33 6.42
C THR A 155 -9.35 35.64 5.86
N PHE A 156 -8.87 35.63 4.61
CA PHE A 156 -8.27 36.81 4.00
C PHE A 156 -9.32 37.74 3.37
N TYR A 157 -10.24 37.20 2.56
CA TYR A 157 -11.29 37.98 1.92
C TYR A 157 -12.51 38.21 2.83
N ARG A 158 -12.54 37.55 4.00
CA ARG A 158 -13.66 37.63 4.99
C ARG A 158 -15.04 37.35 4.39
N GLN A 159 -15.09 36.55 3.33
CA GLN A 159 -16.35 36.17 2.69
C GLN A 159 -16.96 34.97 3.40
N HIS A 160 -18.28 35.02 3.62
CA HIS A 160 -19.02 33.91 4.19
C HIS A 160 -19.31 32.86 3.10
N MET A 161 -18.59 31.75 3.11
CA MET A 161 -18.95 30.61 2.28
C MET A 161 -19.82 29.63 3.05
N SER A 162 -20.95 29.25 2.44
CA SER A 162 -21.79 28.18 2.98
C SER A 162 -21.00 26.83 3.01
N PHE A 163 -21.29 26.02 4.01
CA PHE A 163 -20.70 24.67 4.13
C PHE A 163 -20.88 23.85 2.84
N LEU A 164 -22.05 23.91 2.23
CA LEU A 164 -22.39 23.16 1.03
C LEU A 164 -21.55 23.58 -0.18
N VAL A 165 -21.37 24.90 -0.37
CA VAL A 165 -20.48 25.42 -1.44
C VAL A 165 -19.04 25.02 -1.21
N SER A 166 -18.54 25.13 0.02
CA SER A 166 -17.19 24.69 0.36
C SER A 166 -16.98 23.19 0.12
N LEU A 167 -17.97 22.37 0.46
CA LEU A 167 -17.94 20.93 0.24
C LEU A 167 -17.90 20.60 -1.27
N ILE A 168 -18.72 21.26 -2.08
CA ILE A 168 -18.71 21.06 -3.54
C ILE A 168 -17.34 21.42 -4.12
N VAL A 169 -16.76 22.55 -3.72
CA VAL A 169 -15.42 22.97 -4.18
C VAL A 169 -14.37 21.94 -3.80
N VAL A 170 -14.39 21.42 -2.57
CA VAL A 170 -13.44 20.39 -2.12
C VAL A 170 -13.61 19.10 -2.92
N VAL A 171 -14.83 18.62 -3.09
CA VAL A 171 -15.09 17.36 -3.82
C VAL A 171 -14.71 17.50 -5.29
N THR A 172 -15.10 18.58 -5.96
CA THR A 172 -14.79 18.77 -7.38
C THR A 172 -13.30 18.87 -7.65
N THR A 173 -12.55 19.58 -6.81
CA THR A 173 -11.08 19.70 -6.98
C THR A 173 -10.29 18.44 -6.64
N GLN A 174 -10.89 17.46 -5.96
CA GLN A 174 -10.25 16.19 -5.69
C GLN A 174 -10.52 15.13 -6.76
N ILE A 175 -11.58 15.30 -7.56
CA ILE A 175 -11.93 14.36 -8.63
C ILE A 175 -11.17 14.71 -9.93
N PHE A 176 -10.82 15.97 -10.15
CA PHE A 176 -10.04 16.46 -11.29
C PHE A 176 -8.58 16.70 -10.95
#